data_0497f6381302421242fa08fa02374af3
#
_entry.id   0497f6381302421242fa08fa02374af3
#
_cell.length_a   1.000
_cell.length_b   1.000
_cell.length_c   1.000
_cell.angle_alpha   90.00
_cell.angle_beta   90.00
_cell.angle_gamma   90.00
#
_symmetry.space_group_name_H-M   'P 1'
#
loop_
_entity.id
_entity.type
_entity.pdbx_description
1 polymer ?
#
loop_
_entity_poly.entity_id
_entity_poly.type
_entity_poly.pdbx_seq_one_letter_code
_entity_poly.pdbx_strand_id
1 'polypeptide(L)'
;MRKLTIEDLDVKGKKVLMRVDFNVPLKGGKVADDTRIRAALPTIQYILGKGGRLVLMSHLGRPDGKRVDDMSMRPCLEVLEKQLGRKVFFSDECVGEKAEAAAERLKDGEALLLENLRFHPEEEKNDPGFARKLARLGECYVNDAFGTAHRAHASTEGVTRFFKRSAAGYLMMKELDYLGKVVGTAAKPYMAILGGAKISGKIDVITNLLPKVDKIIIGGGMAFTFLKAQGLEVGSSLVEQDKVDFAGKLLAEGRDKIVLPVDFLVTDTLDIKARQVGGLKEAAAEKIPAGWKGVDIGPKSVERFRDVLKGAKTVVWNGPMGVFEIDKTAQGTFAIAGIMAEITATGATTVIGGGDSAAAIEKAGMAEKVSHVSTGGGASLEFIEGKTLPGVAALTDK
;
A
#
# COMPACT_ATOMS: atom_id res chain seq x y z
N MET A 1 -8.03 -8.50 -16.05
CA MET A 1 -8.71 -7.25 -16.51
C MET A 1 -7.64 -6.41 -17.21
N ARG A 2 -7.75 -6.20 -18.51
CA ARG A 2 -6.76 -5.39 -19.26
C ARG A 2 -7.32 -3.99 -19.44
N LYS A 3 -6.66 -3.02 -18.85
CA LYS A 3 -6.99 -1.59 -18.99
C LYS A 3 -6.12 -0.95 -20.05
N LEU A 4 -6.60 0.13 -20.70
CA LEU A 4 -5.75 0.97 -21.51
C LEU A 4 -4.59 1.50 -20.68
N THR A 5 -3.42 1.56 -21.27
CA THR A 5 -2.20 2.11 -20.65
C THR A 5 -1.88 3.48 -21.23
N ILE A 6 -0.97 4.22 -20.59
CA ILE A 6 -0.47 5.49 -21.11
C ILE A 6 0.09 5.33 -22.54
N GLU A 7 0.61 4.16 -22.89
CA GLU A 7 1.15 3.88 -24.25
C GLU A 7 0.07 3.80 -25.33
N ASP A 8 -1.18 3.50 -24.94
CA ASP A 8 -2.34 3.46 -25.84
C ASP A 8 -2.93 4.86 -26.13
N LEU A 9 -2.40 5.92 -25.47
CA LEU A 9 -2.83 7.29 -25.68
C LEU A 9 -1.82 8.06 -26.56
N ASP A 10 -2.36 8.80 -27.55
CA ASP A 10 -1.59 9.83 -28.23
C ASP A 10 -1.54 11.08 -27.35
N VAL A 11 -0.38 11.34 -26.73
CA VAL A 11 -0.18 12.46 -25.78
C VAL A 11 0.57 13.65 -26.37
N LYS A 12 1.12 13.51 -27.59
CA LYS A 12 1.93 14.57 -28.21
C LYS A 12 1.11 15.84 -28.42
N GLY A 13 1.60 16.95 -27.89
CA GLY A 13 0.94 18.26 -27.99
C GLY A 13 -0.39 18.37 -27.24
N LYS A 14 -0.80 17.35 -26.46
CA LYS A 14 -2.06 17.36 -25.72
C LYS A 14 -1.86 17.64 -24.23
N LYS A 15 -2.85 18.27 -23.61
CA LYS A 15 -2.91 18.41 -22.17
C LYS A 15 -3.33 17.06 -21.55
N VAL A 16 -2.45 16.47 -20.75
CA VAL A 16 -2.69 15.21 -20.06
C VAL A 16 -2.97 15.49 -18.59
N LEU A 17 -4.19 15.27 -18.14
CA LEU A 17 -4.56 15.34 -16.74
C LEU A 17 -4.17 14.02 -16.08
N MET A 18 -3.24 14.04 -15.15
CA MET A 18 -2.73 12.83 -14.49
C MET A 18 -2.95 12.87 -12.99
N ARG A 19 -3.58 11.82 -12.45
CA ARG A 19 -3.72 11.61 -11.02
C ARG A 19 -2.54 10.82 -10.49
N VAL A 20 -1.80 11.42 -9.57
CA VAL A 20 -0.69 10.80 -8.83
C VAL A 20 -0.99 10.72 -7.34
N ASP A 21 -0.32 9.84 -6.60
CA ASP A 21 -0.43 9.75 -5.13
C ASP A 21 0.82 10.33 -4.46
N PHE A 22 0.82 11.64 -4.26
CA PHE A 22 1.87 12.37 -3.54
C PHE A 22 1.50 12.61 -2.07
N ASN A 23 0.68 11.73 -1.49
CA ASN A 23 0.39 11.76 -0.06
C ASN A 23 1.57 11.20 0.73
N VAL A 24 2.62 11.99 0.82
CA VAL A 24 3.91 11.67 1.46
C VAL A 24 3.98 12.21 2.90
N PRO A 25 4.78 11.58 3.79
CA PRO A 25 4.99 12.12 5.13
C PRO A 25 5.82 13.41 5.06
N LEU A 26 5.39 14.41 5.83
CA LEU A 26 6.13 15.66 6.00
C LEU A 26 6.78 15.71 7.40
N LYS A 27 7.99 16.30 7.46
CA LYS A 27 8.68 16.60 8.72
C LYS A 27 9.29 18.01 8.61
N GLY A 28 8.85 18.91 9.47
CA GLY A 28 9.30 20.31 9.42
C GLY A 28 9.00 20.99 8.08
N GLY A 29 7.82 20.73 7.49
CA GLY A 29 7.40 21.31 6.21
C GLY A 29 8.10 20.74 4.97
N LYS A 30 8.93 19.70 5.11
CA LYS A 30 9.65 19.04 4.01
C LYS A 30 9.21 17.58 3.86
N VAL A 31 9.28 17.06 2.64
CA VAL A 31 9.04 15.64 2.37
C VAL A 31 10.09 14.80 3.08
N ALA A 32 9.63 13.91 3.96
CA ALA A 32 10.50 13.00 4.73
C ALA A 32 10.77 11.68 4.00
N ASP A 33 9.87 11.28 3.11
CA ASP A 33 9.99 10.10 2.25
C ASP A 33 9.38 10.41 0.88
N ASP A 34 10.18 10.29 -0.18
CA ASP A 34 9.80 10.62 -1.55
C ASP A 34 9.45 9.38 -2.41
N THR A 35 9.34 8.21 -1.81
CA THR A 35 9.09 6.92 -2.50
C THR A 35 7.89 7.00 -3.45
N ARG A 36 6.79 7.61 -3.03
CA ARG A 36 5.58 7.76 -3.87
C ARG A 36 5.79 8.72 -5.04
N ILE A 37 6.59 9.76 -4.85
CA ILE A 37 6.93 10.70 -5.93
C ILE A 37 7.80 9.97 -6.96
N ARG A 38 8.84 9.26 -6.50
CA ARG A 38 9.71 8.46 -7.38
C ARG A 38 8.95 7.40 -8.16
N ALA A 39 7.97 6.74 -7.52
CA ALA A 39 7.17 5.71 -8.17
C ALA A 39 6.33 6.22 -9.37
N ALA A 40 5.93 7.50 -9.37
CA ALA A 40 5.18 8.11 -10.46
C ALA A 40 6.07 8.65 -11.61
N LEU A 41 7.39 8.78 -11.37
CA LEU A 41 8.30 9.38 -12.37
C LEU A 41 8.29 8.70 -13.74
N PRO A 42 8.25 7.35 -13.85
CA PRO A 42 8.25 6.71 -15.18
C PRO A 42 7.10 7.19 -16.06
N THR A 43 5.89 7.31 -15.53
CA THR A 43 4.72 7.81 -16.28
C THR A 43 4.86 9.30 -16.62
N ILE A 44 5.32 10.10 -15.66
CA ILE A 44 5.56 11.53 -15.83
C ILE A 44 6.60 11.74 -16.95
N GLN A 45 7.75 11.08 -16.88
CA GLN A 45 8.83 11.19 -17.86
C GLN A 45 8.39 10.72 -19.25
N TYR A 46 7.59 9.67 -19.34
CA TYR A 46 7.03 9.21 -20.61
C TYR A 46 6.18 10.29 -21.28
N ILE A 47 5.23 10.90 -20.53
CA ILE A 47 4.34 11.94 -21.06
C ILE A 47 5.17 13.15 -21.54
N LEU A 48 6.09 13.63 -20.69
CA LEU A 48 6.94 14.80 -21.02
C LEU A 48 7.88 14.49 -22.19
N GLY A 49 8.48 13.31 -22.23
CA GLY A 49 9.37 12.85 -23.29
C GLY A 49 8.68 12.70 -24.66
N LYS A 50 7.36 12.44 -24.65
CA LYS A 50 6.52 12.39 -25.86
C LYS A 50 5.99 13.76 -26.28
N GLY A 51 6.35 14.85 -25.57
CA GLY A 51 5.88 16.19 -25.84
C GLY A 51 4.45 16.45 -25.36
N GLY A 52 3.96 15.71 -24.38
CA GLY A 52 2.69 16.00 -23.71
C GLY A 52 2.82 17.18 -22.76
N ARG A 53 1.74 17.96 -22.58
CA ARG A 53 1.60 19.04 -21.60
C ARG A 53 0.95 18.47 -20.37
N LEU A 54 1.71 18.31 -19.27
CA LEU A 54 1.29 17.50 -18.13
C LEU A 54 0.67 18.36 -17.03
N VAL A 55 -0.56 18.02 -16.63
CA VAL A 55 -1.24 18.60 -15.46
C VAL A 55 -1.36 17.52 -14.38
N LEU A 56 -0.59 17.67 -13.31
CA LEU A 56 -0.56 16.74 -12.18
C LEU A 56 -1.54 17.19 -11.09
N MET A 57 -2.34 16.25 -10.61
CA MET A 57 -3.22 16.45 -9.47
C MET A 57 -3.03 15.38 -8.41
N SER A 58 -2.99 15.78 -7.15
CA SER A 58 -2.83 14.91 -6.01
C SER A 58 -3.52 15.44 -4.76
N HIS A 59 -3.44 14.67 -3.69
CA HIS A 59 -3.82 15.08 -2.35
C HIS A 59 -2.66 14.93 -1.38
N LEU A 60 -2.72 15.63 -0.27
CA LEU A 60 -1.80 15.53 0.85
C LEU A 60 -2.57 15.63 2.17
N GLY A 61 -2.41 14.62 3.02
CA GLY A 61 -3.08 14.59 4.33
C GLY A 61 -4.60 14.47 4.28
N ARG A 62 -5.23 14.95 5.34
CA ARG A 62 -6.69 14.99 5.52
C ARG A 62 -7.13 16.36 6.03
N PRO A 63 -7.21 17.35 5.15
CA PRO A 63 -7.59 18.73 5.52
C PRO A 63 -9.10 18.93 5.69
N ASP A 64 -9.91 17.87 5.55
CA ASP A 64 -11.37 17.88 5.77
C ASP A 64 -12.12 18.96 4.95
N GLY A 65 -11.71 19.11 3.68
CA GLY A 65 -12.35 20.06 2.75
C GLY A 65 -12.03 21.52 3.02
N LYS A 66 -10.93 21.82 3.72
CA LYS A 66 -10.49 23.18 4.02
C LYS A 66 -9.06 23.39 3.60
N ARG A 67 -8.71 24.64 3.28
CA ARG A 67 -7.31 24.99 3.03
C ARG A 67 -6.53 24.95 4.35
N VAL A 68 -5.47 24.16 4.36
CA VAL A 68 -4.52 24.02 5.47
C VAL A 68 -3.12 24.17 4.89
N ASP A 69 -2.43 25.26 5.19
CA ASP A 69 -1.15 25.59 4.54
C ASP A 69 -0.07 24.52 4.75
N ASP A 70 -0.04 23.85 5.90
CA ASP A 70 0.86 22.73 6.18
C ASP A 70 0.58 21.48 5.32
N MET A 71 -0.55 21.46 4.62
CA MET A 71 -0.94 20.38 3.70
C MET A 71 -0.95 20.85 2.23
N SER A 72 -0.26 21.95 1.91
CA SER A 72 -0.04 22.39 0.53
C SER A 72 0.85 21.38 -0.22
N MET A 73 0.63 21.28 -1.54
CA MET A 73 1.46 20.46 -2.44
C MET A 73 2.86 21.04 -2.72
N ARG A 74 3.18 22.25 -2.22
CA ARG A 74 4.47 22.92 -2.48
C ARG A 74 5.70 22.11 -2.06
N PRO A 75 5.74 21.40 -0.91
CA PRO A 75 6.88 20.55 -0.59
C PRO A 75 7.09 19.40 -1.59
N CYS A 76 6.01 18.89 -2.18
CA CYS A 76 6.10 17.87 -3.23
C CYS A 76 6.64 18.44 -4.54
N LEU A 77 6.34 19.73 -4.85
CA LEU A 77 6.87 20.42 -6.03
C LEU A 77 8.40 20.45 -6.01
N GLU A 78 9.00 20.86 -4.89
CA GLU A 78 10.46 20.95 -4.74
C GLU A 78 11.16 19.60 -5.02
N VAL A 79 10.59 18.52 -4.48
CA VAL A 79 11.11 17.17 -4.69
C VAL A 79 10.93 16.75 -6.15
N LEU A 80 9.76 17.03 -6.75
CA LEU A 80 9.47 16.66 -8.12
C LEU A 80 10.40 17.37 -9.11
N GLU A 81 10.65 18.68 -8.93
CA GLU A 81 11.60 19.45 -9.74
C GLU A 81 13.02 18.86 -9.66
N LYS A 82 13.46 18.55 -8.44
CA LYS A 82 14.77 17.92 -8.20
C LYS A 82 14.89 16.56 -8.92
N GLN A 83 13.88 15.71 -8.82
CA GLN A 83 13.87 14.39 -9.44
C GLN A 83 13.79 14.42 -10.96
N LEU A 84 13.06 15.40 -11.51
CA LEU A 84 12.93 15.59 -12.97
C LEU A 84 14.10 16.35 -13.59
N GLY A 85 14.89 17.08 -12.79
CA GLY A 85 15.96 17.96 -13.28
C GLY A 85 15.45 19.13 -14.13
N ARG A 86 14.18 19.52 -13.95
CA ARG A 86 13.52 20.59 -14.70
C ARG A 86 12.48 21.31 -13.89
N LYS A 87 12.14 22.53 -14.30
CA LYS A 87 11.08 23.31 -13.67
C LYS A 87 9.72 22.67 -13.85
N VAL A 88 8.90 22.71 -12.80
CA VAL A 88 7.48 22.35 -12.78
C VAL A 88 6.70 23.59 -12.33
N PHE A 89 5.69 23.99 -13.09
CA PHE A 89 4.83 25.11 -12.69
C PHE A 89 3.92 24.69 -11.53
N PHE A 90 3.42 25.65 -10.77
CA PHE A 90 2.51 25.41 -9.67
C PHE A 90 1.29 26.32 -9.79
N SER A 91 0.10 25.74 -9.57
CA SER A 91 -1.13 26.50 -9.37
C SER A 91 -1.59 26.37 -7.93
N ASP A 92 -1.84 27.49 -7.25
CA ASP A 92 -2.35 27.56 -5.87
C ASP A 92 -3.85 27.20 -5.76
N GLU A 93 -4.45 26.83 -6.89
CA GLU A 93 -5.81 26.28 -7.00
C GLU A 93 -5.77 25.00 -7.85
N CYS A 94 -6.66 24.03 -7.55
CA CYS A 94 -6.75 22.81 -8.35
C CYS A 94 -7.89 22.83 -9.40
N VAL A 95 -8.77 23.82 -9.35
CA VAL A 95 -9.85 24.07 -10.33
C VAL A 95 -10.09 25.57 -10.50
N GLY A 96 -10.85 25.95 -11.54
CA GLY A 96 -11.26 27.33 -11.81
C GLY A 96 -10.27 28.08 -12.68
N GLU A 97 -10.54 29.38 -12.88
CA GLU A 97 -9.85 30.21 -13.87
C GLU A 97 -8.34 30.23 -13.75
N LYS A 98 -7.80 30.25 -12.52
CA LYS A 98 -6.34 30.25 -12.29
C LYS A 98 -5.70 28.93 -12.76
N ALA A 99 -6.30 27.79 -12.39
CA ALA A 99 -5.81 26.48 -12.80
C ALA A 99 -5.94 26.29 -14.33
N GLU A 100 -7.08 26.70 -14.90
CA GLU A 100 -7.33 26.64 -16.35
C GLU A 100 -6.30 27.51 -17.11
N ALA A 101 -6.08 28.76 -16.69
CA ALA A 101 -5.09 29.67 -17.32
C ALA A 101 -3.65 29.13 -17.16
N ALA A 102 -3.31 28.50 -16.03
CA ALA A 102 -1.99 27.89 -15.86
C ALA A 102 -1.80 26.69 -16.79
N ALA A 103 -2.81 25.83 -16.93
CA ALA A 103 -2.78 24.69 -17.84
C ALA A 103 -2.70 25.07 -19.31
N GLU A 104 -3.39 26.17 -19.73
CA GLU A 104 -3.34 26.66 -21.09
C GLU A 104 -1.96 27.25 -21.50
N ARG A 105 -1.19 27.78 -20.54
CA ARG A 105 0.14 28.35 -20.79
C ARG A 105 1.23 27.30 -20.96
N LEU A 106 0.96 26.02 -20.62
CA LEU A 106 1.95 24.98 -20.77
C LEU A 106 2.36 24.79 -22.24
N LYS A 107 3.65 24.63 -22.45
CA LYS A 107 4.24 24.22 -23.72
C LYS A 107 4.46 22.70 -23.71
N ASP A 108 4.70 22.15 -24.89
CA ASP A 108 5.01 20.73 -25.04
C ASP A 108 6.22 20.34 -24.20
N GLY A 109 6.06 19.27 -23.41
CA GLY A 109 7.09 18.78 -22.48
C GLY A 109 7.16 19.55 -21.15
N GLU A 110 6.23 20.45 -20.85
CA GLU A 110 6.15 21.14 -19.56
C GLU A 110 5.12 20.48 -18.62
N ALA A 111 5.31 20.69 -17.32
CA ALA A 111 4.45 20.15 -16.28
C ALA A 111 3.92 21.25 -15.34
N LEU A 112 2.69 21.06 -14.88
CA LEU A 112 2.01 21.86 -13.87
C LEU A 112 1.58 20.94 -12.72
N LEU A 113 1.92 21.28 -11.47
CA LEU A 113 1.36 20.66 -10.28
C LEU A 113 0.25 21.55 -9.73
N LEU A 114 -0.92 20.99 -9.51
CA LEU A 114 -2.06 21.66 -8.89
C LEU A 114 -1.97 21.60 -7.36
N GLU A 115 -2.64 22.50 -6.68
CA GLU A 115 -2.81 22.49 -5.23
C GLU A 115 -3.66 21.28 -4.79
N ASN A 116 -3.61 20.97 -3.48
CA ASN A 116 -4.22 19.83 -2.83
C ASN A 116 -5.72 19.72 -3.14
N LEU A 117 -6.09 18.65 -3.83
CA LEU A 117 -7.49 18.34 -4.18
C LEU A 117 -8.42 18.31 -2.97
N ARG A 118 -7.93 17.84 -1.82
CA ARG A 118 -8.72 17.69 -0.59
C ARG A 118 -8.96 19.00 0.16
N PHE A 119 -8.48 20.12 -0.35
CA PHE A 119 -8.96 21.42 0.11
C PHE A 119 -10.42 21.68 -0.30
N HIS A 120 -10.93 20.88 -1.22
CA HIS A 120 -12.31 20.89 -1.69
C HIS A 120 -13.06 19.66 -1.18
N PRO A 121 -14.14 19.83 -0.40
CA PRO A 121 -14.92 18.69 0.12
C PRO A 121 -15.60 17.88 -0.98
N GLU A 122 -15.78 18.47 -2.17
CA GLU A 122 -16.34 17.87 -3.36
C GLU A 122 -15.49 16.71 -3.90
N GLU A 123 -14.17 16.73 -3.65
CA GLU A 123 -13.24 15.66 -4.07
C GLU A 123 -13.66 14.32 -3.47
N GLU A 124 -13.76 14.26 -2.14
CA GLU A 124 -14.09 13.00 -1.44
C GLU A 124 -15.55 12.59 -1.61
N LYS A 125 -16.44 13.53 -1.94
CA LYS A 125 -17.86 13.27 -2.24
C LYS A 125 -18.08 12.80 -3.67
N ASN A 126 -17.05 12.73 -4.48
CA ASN A 126 -17.17 12.39 -5.91
C ASN A 126 -18.15 13.31 -6.65
N ASP A 127 -18.12 14.61 -6.35
CA ASP A 127 -19.05 15.59 -6.92
C ASP A 127 -18.85 15.73 -8.43
N PRO A 128 -19.90 15.56 -9.24
CA PRO A 128 -19.77 15.59 -10.70
C PRO A 128 -19.46 17.00 -11.24
N GLY A 129 -19.84 18.08 -10.52
CA GLY A 129 -19.51 19.45 -10.89
C GLY A 129 -18.01 19.72 -10.70
N PHE A 130 -17.45 19.24 -9.60
CA PHE A 130 -16.00 19.35 -9.34
C PHE A 130 -15.21 18.47 -10.31
N ALA A 131 -15.64 17.23 -10.55
CA ALA A 131 -15.02 16.34 -11.53
C ALA A 131 -15.02 16.96 -12.95
N ARG A 132 -16.09 17.64 -13.36
CA ARG A 132 -16.15 18.37 -14.62
C ARG A 132 -15.16 19.53 -14.68
N LYS A 133 -14.98 20.28 -13.58
CA LYS A 133 -13.99 21.37 -13.52
C LYS A 133 -12.57 20.80 -13.65
N LEU A 134 -12.24 19.68 -13.00
CA LEU A 134 -10.96 19.00 -13.17
C LEU A 134 -10.74 18.55 -14.62
N ALA A 135 -11.77 17.98 -15.25
CA ALA A 135 -11.68 17.49 -16.63
C ALA A 135 -11.36 18.58 -17.67
N ARG A 136 -11.72 19.85 -17.41
CA ARG A 136 -11.34 20.99 -18.29
C ARG A 136 -9.84 21.22 -18.40
N LEU A 137 -9.06 20.70 -17.45
CA LEU A 137 -7.62 20.87 -17.41
C LEU A 137 -6.86 19.90 -18.33
N GLY A 138 -7.55 18.95 -18.99
CA GLY A 138 -6.93 17.96 -19.84
C GLY A 138 -7.78 17.55 -21.04
N GLU A 139 -7.11 16.99 -22.06
CA GLU A 139 -7.74 16.39 -23.25
C GLU A 139 -7.75 14.86 -23.17
N CYS A 140 -6.89 14.28 -22.32
CA CYS A 140 -6.88 12.88 -21.94
C CYS A 140 -6.55 12.74 -20.45
N TYR A 141 -6.95 11.59 -19.89
CA TYR A 141 -6.82 11.30 -18.46
C TYR A 141 -5.97 10.06 -18.22
N VAL A 142 -5.07 10.16 -17.23
CA VAL A 142 -4.24 9.07 -16.75
C VAL A 142 -4.37 8.94 -15.24
N ASN A 143 -4.67 7.74 -14.76
CA ASN A 143 -4.62 7.42 -13.34
C ASN A 143 -3.37 6.58 -13.03
N ASP A 144 -2.50 7.14 -12.20
CA ASP A 144 -1.28 6.47 -11.71
C ASP A 144 -1.23 6.47 -10.17
N ALA A 145 -2.39 6.65 -9.54
CA ALA A 145 -2.56 6.76 -8.09
C ALA A 145 -3.23 5.50 -7.53
N PHE A 146 -2.55 4.36 -7.56
CA PHE A 146 -3.11 3.10 -7.07
C PHE A 146 -3.53 3.19 -5.60
N GLY A 147 -2.76 3.88 -4.75
CA GLY A 147 -3.07 4.04 -3.33
C GLY A 147 -4.43 4.69 -3.02
N THR A 148 -5.01 5.42 -3.98
CA THR A 148 -6.34 6.03 -3.85
C THR A 148 -7.43 5.31 -4.66
N ALA A 149 -7.08 4.29 -5.41
CA ALA A 149 -7.99 3.63 -6.35
C ALA A 149 -9.16 2.88 -5.68
N HIS A 150 -9.05 2.56 -4.38
CA HIS A 150 -10.11 1.94 -3.59
C HIS A 150 -11.27 2.88 -3.23
N ARG A 151 -11.14 4.18 -3.53
CA ARG A 151 -12.16 5.20 -3.24
C ARG A 151 -12.69 5.82 -4.51
N ALA A 152 -14.02 5.93 -4.61
CA ALA A 152 -14.66 6.68 -5.67
C ALA A 152 -14.63 8.18 -5.34
N HIS A 153 -13.51 8.85 -5.69
CA HIS A 153 -13.35 10.28 -5.54
C HIS A 153 -13.48 10.99 -6.90
N ALA A 154 -13.73 12.30 -6.89
CA ALA A 154 -13.91 13.05 -8.11
C ALA A 154 -12.71 12.96 -9.06
N SER A 155 -11.48 12.99 -8.52
CA SER A 155 -10.24 12.91 -9.31
C SER A 155 -9.84 11.51 -9.75
N THR A 156 -10.41 10.45 -9.17
CA THR A 156 -10.05 9.04 -9.47
C THR A 156 -11.12 8.31 -10.29
N GLU A 157 -12.40 8.53 -9.98
CA GLU A 157 -13.55 7.89 -10.63
C GLU A 157 -14.40 8.89 -11.40
N GLY A 158 -14.90 9.96 -10.74
CA GLY A 158 -15.84 10.90 -11.34
C GLY A 158 -15.33 11.58 -12.60
N VAL A 159 -14.05 11.96 -12.61
CA VAL A 159 -13.41 12.65 -13.73
C VAL A 159 -13.38 11.81 -15.01
N THR A 160 -13.31 10.48 -14.90
CA THR A 160 -13.22 9.58 -16.07
C THR A 160 -14.47 9.69 -16.98
N ARG A 161 -15.62 10.08 -16.42
CA ARG A 161 -16.89 10.24 -17.14
C ARG A 161 -16.85 11.34 -18.20
N PHE A 162 -15.85 12.24 -18.14
CA PHE A 162 -15.69 13.36 -19.05
C PHE A 162 -14.62 13.11 -20.11
N PHE A 163 -13.99 11.93 -20.10
CA PHE A 163 -12.99 11.54 -21.09
C PHE A 163 -13.45 10.33 -21.91
N LYS A 164 -13.24 10.37 -23.21
CA LYS A 164 -13.53 9.20 -24.07
C LYS A 164 -12.65 7.99 -23.75
N ARG A 165 -11.43 8.25 -23.31
CA ARG A 165 -10.43 7.23 -22.96
C ARG A 165 -9.70 7.67 -21.69
N SER A 166 -9.69 6.77 -20.71
CA SER A 166 -9.00 6.94 -19.44
C SER A 166 -8.01 5.80 -19.26
N ALA A 167 -6.73 6.10 -19.14
CA ALA A 167 -5.68 5.10 -19.13
C ALA A 167 -5.03 4.94 -17.75
N ALA A 168 -4.41 3.78 -17.52
CA ALA A 168 -3.54 3.53 -16.39
C ALA A 168 -2.11 4.01 -16.70
N GLY A 169 -1.45 4.64 -15.72
CA GLY A 169 -0.02 4.86 -15.78
C GLY A 169 0.78 3.61 -15.44
N TYR A 170 2.11 3.69 -15.55
CA TYR A 170 3.00 2.54 -15.32
C TYR A 170 2.95 2.01 -13.89
N LEU A 171 2.84 2.90 -12.88
CA LEU A 171 2.70 2.46 -11.48
C LEU A 171 1.40 1.68 -11.29
N MET A 172 0.29 2.22 -11.78
CA MET A 172 -1.02 1.55 -11.73
C MET A 172 -0.96 0.18 -12.39
N MET A 173 -0.35 0.07 -13.59
CA MET A 173 -0.21 -1.21 -14.29
C MET A 173 0.66 -2.20 -13.53
N LYS A 174 1.79 -1.73 -12.97
CA LYS A 174 2.68 -2.56 -12.16
C LYS A 174 1.95 -3.16 -10.95
N GLU A 175 1.17 -2.33 -10.23
CA GLU A 175 0.36 -2.78 -9.10
C GLU A 175 -0.69 -3.84 -9.54
N LEU A 176 -1.42 -3.56 -10.64
CA LEU A 176 -2.43 -4.48 -11.16
C LEU A 176 -1.82 -5.81 -11.65
N ASP A 177 -0.63 -5.78 -12.24
CA ASP A 177 0.05 -7.00 -12.72
C ASP A 177 0.50 -7.89 -11.55
N TYR A 178 1.15 -7.32 -10.54
CA TYR A 178 1.65 -8.10 -9.40
C TYR A 178 0.51 -8.58 -8.49
N LEU A 179 -0.38 -7.67 -8.10
CA LEU A 179 -1.52 -8.02 -7.24
C LEU A 179 -2.54 -8.89 -7.98
N GLY A 180 -2.72 -8.67 -9.29
CA GLY A 180 -3.58 -9.50 -10.13
C GLY A 180 -3.12 -10.96 -10.20
N LYS A 181 -1.81 -11.20 -10.27
CA LYS A 181 -1.24 -12.55 -10.17
C LYS A 181 -1.55 -13.21 -8.83
N VAL A 182 -1.37 -12.45 -7.73
CA VAL A 182 -1.66 -12.93 -6.37
C VAL A 182 -3.13 -13.32 -6.20
N VAL A 183 -4.06 -12.52 -6.74
CA VAL A 183 -5.51 -12.76 -6.56
C VAL A 183 -6.07 -13.81 -7.52
N GLY A 184 -5.56 -13.86 -8.77
CA GLY A 184 -6.19 -14.63 -9.87
C GLY A 184 -5.43 -15.84 -10.34
N THR A 185 -4.12 -15.72 -10.61
CA THR A 185 -3.32 -16.73 -11.36
C THR A 185 -1.99 -17.03 -10.67
N ALA A 186 -1.97 -17.06 -9.33
CA ALA A 186 -0.77 -17.34 -8.57
C ALA A 186 -0.18 -18.72 -8.93
N ALA A 187 1.11 -18.75 -9.29
CA ALA A 187 1.84 -19.99 -9.46
C ALA A 187 1.98 -20.72 -8.11
N LYS A 188 1.73 -22.01 -8.11
CA LYS A 188 1.81 -22.85 -6.91
C LYS A 188 3.20 -23.49 -6.73
N PRO A 189 3.65 -23.75 -5.50
CA PRO A 189 2.96 -23.47 -4.23
C PRO A 189 2.78 -21.97 -3.95
N TYR A 190 1.56 -21.59 -3.55
CA TYR A 190 1.20 -20.21 -3.23
C TYR A 190 1.01 -20.05 -1.73
N MET A 191 1.78 -19.15 -1.11
CA MET A 191 1.78 -18.92 0.33
C MET A 191 1.35 -17.49 0.65
N ALA A 192 0.67 -17.31 1.77
CA ALA A 192 0.37 -16.00 2.33
C ALA A 192 1.02 -15.84 3.72
N ILE A 193 1.55 -14.66 3.99
CA ILE A 193 2.06 -14.26 5.29
C ILE A 193 1.21 -13.08 5.76
N LEU A 194 0.51 -13.25 6.85
CA LEU A 194 -0.40 -12.25 7.41
C LEU A 194 0.01 -11.94 8.85
N GLY A 195 0.29 -10.67 9.09
CA GLY A 195 0.64 -10.16 10.41
C GLY A 195 -0.14 -8.90 10.77
N GLY A 196 0.38 -8.19 11.75
CA GLY A 196 -0.25 -6.98 12.29
C GLY A 196 -0.93 -7.21 13.63
N ALA A 197 -1.52 -6.15 14.19
CA ALA A 197 -2.00 -6.16 15.57
C ALA A 197 -3.30 -6.96 15.76
N LYS A 198 -4.24 -6.89 14.79
CA LYS A 198 -5.62 -7.34 14.98
C LYS A 198 -6.12 -8.20 13.81
N ILE A 199 -6.84 -9.29 14.16
CA ILE A 199 -7.50 -10.15 13.17
C ILE A 199 -8.68 -9.45 12.49
N SER A 200 -9.39 -8.54 13.18
CA SER A 200 -10.54 -7.82 12.65
C SER A 200 -10.22 -7.07 11.36
N GLY A 201 -9.01 -6.53 11.24
CA GLY A 201 -8.54 -5.86 10.03
C GLY A 201 -8.08 -6.79 8.91
N LYS A 202 -8.17 -8.12 9.09
CA LYS A 202 -7.67 -9.13 8.14
C LYS A 202 -8.69 -10.22 7.80
N ILE A 203 -9.90 -10.14 8.35
CA ILE A 203 -10.94 -11.17 8.16
C ILE A 203 -11.17 -11.41 6.67
N ASP A 204 -11.46 -10.36 5.91
CA ASP A 204 -11.76 -10.46 4.48
C ASP A 204 -10.57 -10.99 3.67
N VAL A 205 -9.34 -10.57 4.04
CA VAL A 205 -8.11 -11.07 3.42
C VAL A 205 -7.95 -12.56 3.65
N ILE A 206 -8.09 -13.03 4.90
CA ILE A 206 -7.94 -14.45 5.26
C ILE A 206 -8.99 -15.27 4.52
N THR A 207 -10.25 -14.87 4.59
CA THR A 207 -11.38 -15.57 3.98
C THR A 207 -11.21 -15.68 2.45
N ASN A 208 -10.75 -14.61 1.80
CA ASN A 208 -10.54 -14.62 0.35
C ASN A 208 -9.31 -15.44 -0.07
N LEU A 209 -8.24 -15.44 0.74
CA LEU A 209 -7.00 -16.15 0.40
C LEU A 209 -7.04 -17.63 0.77
N LEU A 210 -7.71 -18.03 1.87
CA LEU A 210 -7.71 -19.39 2.39
C LEU A 210 -8.06 -20.47 1.34
N PRO A 211 -9.06 -20.32 0.46
CA PRO A 211 -9.34 -21.29 -0.58
C PRO A 211 -8.26 -21.34 -1.68
N LYS A 212 -7.48 -20.29 -1.87
CA LYS A 212 -6.54 -20.11 -3.00
C LYS A 212 -5.12 -20.55 -2.68
N VAL A 213 -4.70 -20.36 -1.42
CA VAL A 213 -3.32 -20.63 -0.98
C VAL A 213 -3.11 -22.06 -0.56
N ASP A 214 -1.86 -22.50 -0.57
CA ASP A 214 -1.45 -23.79 -0.03
C ASP A 214 -1.16 -23.70 1.48
N LYS A 215 -0.61 -22.56 1.96
CA LYS A 215 -0.44 -22.26 3.39
C LYS A 215 -0.68 -20.77 3.67
N ILE A 216 -1.14 -20.46 4.89
CA ILE A 216 -1.19 -19.11 5.45
C ILE A 216 -0.38 -19.09 6.75
N ILE A 217 0.66 -18.31 6.77
CA ILE A 217 1.43 -18.01 7.97
C ILE A 217 0.76 -16.85 8.69
N ILE A 218 0.43 -17.00 9.94
CA ILE A 218 -0.12 -15.96 10.81
C ILE A 218 0.96 -15.51 11.78
N GLY A 219 1.16 -14.20 11.91
CA GLY A 219 2.10 -13.60 12.85
C GLY A 219 1.55 -12.31 13.46
N GLY A 220 2.42 -11.55 14.14
CA GLY A 220 2.03 -10.32 14.82
C GLY A 220 1.06 -10.53 15.98
N GLY A 221 0.47 -9.45 16.47
CA GLY A 221 -0.48 -9.47 17.59
C GLY A 221 -1.72 -10.32 17.34
N MET A 222 -2.17 -10.41 16.09
CA MET A 222 -3.33 -11.21 15.71
C MET A 222 -3.14 -12.73 15.98
N ALA A 223 -1.89 -13.22 16.02
CA ALA A 223 -1.59 -14.62 16.31
C ALA A 223 -2.11 -15.05 17.70
N PHE A 224 -2.12 -14.14 18.68
CA PHE A 224 -2.57 -14.45 20.04
C PHE A 224 -4.08 -14.73 20.11
N THR A 225 -4.89 -14.14 19.23
CA THR A 225 -6.32 -14.47 19.13
C THR A 225 -6.51 -15.89 18.61
N PHE A 226 -5.68 -16.36 17.67
CA PHE A 226 -5.70 -17.75 17.20
C PHE A 226 -5.21 -18.74 18.29
N LEU A 227 -4.14 -18.39 19.02
CA LEU A 227 -3.64 -19.23 20.12
C LEU A 227 -4.68 -19.34 21.26
N LYS A 228 -5.37 -18.24 21.57
CA LYS A 228 -6.48 -18.26 22.53
C LYS A 228 -7.64 -19.16 22.07
N ALA A 229 -7.94 -19.16 20.77
CA ALA A 229 -8.92 -20.07 20.18
C ALA A 229 -8.52 -21.57 20.29
N GLN A 230 -7.21 -21.85 20.38
CA GLN A 230 -6.69 -23.19 20.68
C GLN A 230 -6.69 -23.54 22.18
N GLY A 231 -7.17 -22.63 23.04
CA GLY A 231 -7.21 -22.82 24.50
C GLY A 231 -5.89 -22.47 25.20
N LEU A 232 -4.93 -21.86 24.52
CA LEU A 232 -3.64 -21.52 25.12
C LEU A 232 -3.73 -20.25 25.97
N GLU A 233 -2.93 -20.18 27.03
CA GLU A 233 -2.73 -18.93 27.79
C GLU A 233 -1.66 -18.07 27.13
N VAL A 234 -2.03 -16.82 26.86
CA VAL A 234 -1.19 -15.89 26.10
C VAL A 234 -0.69 -14.69 26.92
N GLY A 235 -0.71 -14.84 28.24
CA GLY A 235 -0.30 -13.78 29.17
C GLY A 235 -1.12 -12.50 29.01
N SER A 236 -0.43 -11.37 28.93
CA SER A 236 -1.03 -10.05 28.66
C SER A 236 -0.94 -9.63 27.20
N SER A 237 -0.74 -10.59 26.28
CA SER A 237 -0.69 -10.34 24.85
C SER A 237 -2.03 -9.83 24.32
N LEU A 238 -2.00 -9.13 23.19
CA LEU A 238 -3.19 -8.56 22.55
C LEU A 238 -4.12 -9.67 22.05
N VAL A 239 -5.34 -9.74 22.59
CA VAL A 239 -6.39 -10.66 22.13
C VAL A 239 -7.64 -9.87 21.81
N GLU A 240 -8.21 -10.09 20.63
CA GLU A 240 -9.57 -9.64 20.31
C GLU A 240 -10.57 -10.68 20.77
N GLN A 241 -11.08 -10.51 22.00
CA GLN A 241 -11.90 -11.49 22.68
C GLN A 241 -13.18 -11.84 21.89
N ASP A 242 -13.78 -10.85 21.22
CA ASP A 242 -14.96 -11.02 20.37
C ASP A 242 -14.66 -11.75 19.04
N LYS A 243 -13.40 -12.03 18.74
CA LYS A 243 -12.96 -12.73 17.53
C LYS A 243 -12.39 -14.14 17.81
N VAL A 244 -12.32 -14.59 19.06
CA VAL A 244 -11.77 -15.90 19.42
C VAL A 244 -12.56 -17.04 18.76
N ASP A 245 -13.89 -17.00 18.80
CA ASP A 245 -14.74 -18.01 18.15
C ASP A 245 -14.57 -18.01 16.64
N PHE A 246 -14.41 -16.83 16.03
CA PHE A 246 -14.16 -16.72 14.61
C PHE A 246 -12.79 -17.29 14.23
N ALA A 247 -11.73 -17.00 15.00
CA ALA A 247 -10.41 -17.58 14.79
C ALA A 247 -10.44 -19.11 14.91
N GLY A 248 -11.22 -19.65 15.85
CA GLY A 248 -11.46 -21.10 15.98
C GLY A 248 -12.12 -21.72 14.73
N LYS A 249 -13.12 -21.04 14.17
CA LYS A 249 -13.74 -21.48 12.90
C LYS A 249 -12.74 -21.48 11.75
N LEU A 250 -11.93 -20.41 11.62
CA LEU A 250 -10.90 -20.34 10.59
C LEU A 250 -9.86 -21.46 10.72
N LEU A 251 -9.45 -21.80 11.96
CA LEU A 251 -8.55 -22.94 12.20
C LEU A 251 -9.18 -24.26 11.77
N ALA A 252 -10.46 -24.47 12.06
CA ALA A 252 -11.19 -25.67 11.64
C ALA A 252 -11.35 -25.76 10.12
N GLU A 253 -11.70 -24.66 9.45
CA GLU A 253 -11.86 -24.59 8.01
C GLU A 253 -10.51 -24.69 7.28
N GLY A 254 -9.49 -23.99 7.81
CA GLY A 254 -8.14 -23.96 7.25
C GLY A 254 -7.35 -25.25 7.49
N ARG A 255 -7.79 -26.09 8.44
CA ARG A 255 -7.12 -27.34 8.81
C ARG A 255 -5.59 -27.16 8.91
N ASP A 256 -4.85 -27.86 8.06
CA ASP A 256 -3.39 -27.82 7.99
C ASP A 256 -2.82 -26.62 7.21
N LYS A 257 -3.66 -25.78 6.61
CA LYS A 257 -3.18 -24.61 5.85
C LYS A 257 -2.71 -23.47 6.75
N ILE A 258 -3.31 -23.28 7.92
CA ILE A 258 -2.95 -22.18 8.82
C ILE A 258 -1.76 -22.59 9.69
N VAL A 259 -0.69 -21.80 9.60
CA VAL A 259 0.56 -22.01 10.34
C VAL A 259 0.73 -20.90 11.35
N LEU A 260 0.73 -21.26 12.65
CA LEU A 260 0.92 -20.33 13.77
C LEU A 260 2.37 -20.35 14.27
N PRO A 261 2.83 -19.27 14.93
CA PRO A 261 4.10 -19.26 15.64
C PRO A 261 4.13 -20.30 16.77
N VAL A 262 5.30 -20.86 17.03
CA VAL A 262 5.55 -21.82 18.12
C VAL A 262 6.29 -21.20 19.30
N ASP A 263 6.87 -20.01 19.10
CA ASP A 263 7.54 -19.24 20.13
C ASP A 263 7.47 -17.74 19.82
N PHE A 264 7.70 -16.94 20.84
CA PHE A 264 7.64 -15.48 20.77
C PHE A 264 8.77 -14.85 21.58
N LEU A 265 9.17 -13.64 21.17
CA LEU A 265 9.84 -12.70 22.04
C LEU A 265 8.77 -11.99 22.87
N VAL A 266 8.91 -12.05 24.19
CA VAL A 266 7.92 -11.47 25.12
C VAL A 266 8.56 -10.39 25.99
N THR A 267 7.75 -9.42 26.44
CA THR A 267 8.17 -8.33 27.35
C THR A 267 7.17 -8.13 28.48
N ASP A 268 7.66 -7.62 29.61
CA ASP A 268 6.82 -7.17 30.73
C ASP A 268 6.23 -5.79 30.50
N THR A 269 6.93 -4.92 29.75
CA THR A 269 6.51 -3.51 29.52
C THR A 269 6.73 -3.13 28.06
N LEU A 270 5.75 -2.42 27.47
CA LEU A 270 5.81 -1.93 26.10
C LEU A 270 5.15 -0.55 26.00
N ASP A 271 5.88 0.43 25.48
CA ASP A 271 5.36 1.71 25.00
C ASP A 271 5.84 1.95 23.55
N ILE A 272 4.93 1.69 22.60
CA ILE A 272 5.23 1.84 21.17
C ILE A 272 5.48 3.31 20.80
N LYS A 273 4.74 4.24 21.39
CA LYS A 273 4.87 5.67 21.08
C LYS A 273 6.21 6.24 21.55
N ALA A 274 6.63 5.87 22.77
CA ALA A 274 7.93 6.23 23.30
C ALA A 274 9.07 5.37 22.74
N ARG A 275 8.77 4.32 21.96
CA ARG A 275 9.71 3.31 21.45
C ARG A 275 10.50 2.64 22.58
N GLN A 276 9.82 2.35 23.70
CA GLN A 276 10.42 1.74 24.87
C GLN A 276 9.88 0.32 25.07
N VAL A 277 10.78 -0.57 25.46
CA VAL A 277 10.48 -1.97 25.78
C VAL A 277 11.24 -2.33 27.05
N GLY A 278 10.58 -3.07 27.94
CA GLY A 278 11.16 -3.54 29.22
C GLY A 278 12.06 -4.76 29.06
N GLY A 279 11.99 -5.68 30.01
CA GLY A 279 12.71 -6.94 29.94
C GLY A 279 12.25 -7.76 28.73
N LEU A 280 13.21 -8.43 28.06
CA LEU A 280 12.93 -9.29 26.91
C LEU A 280 13.37 -10.72 27.20
N LYS A 281 12.55 -11.69 26.84
CA LYS A 281 12.90 -13.13 26.85
C LYS A 281 12.10 -13.89 25.81
N GLU A 282 12.61 -15.04 25.43
CA GLU A 282 11.89 -16.00 24.58
C GLU A 282 10.92 -16.82 25.43
N ALA A 283 9.75 -17.13 24.85
CA ALA A 283 8.75 -18.00 25.45
C ALA A 283 8.10 -18.88 24.38
N ALA A 284 7.93 -20.16 24.68
CA ALA A 284 7.11 -21.03 23.84
C ALA A 284 5.65 -20.54 23.83
N ALA A 285 4.95 -20.75 22.72
CA ALA A 285 3.56 -20.31 22.55
C ALA A 285 2.62 -20.85 23.65
N GLU A 286 2.90 -22.05 24.16
CA GLU A 286 2.14 -22.71 25.22
C GLU A 286 2.51 -22.23 26.64
N LYS A 287 3.56 -21.42 26.80
CA LYS A 287 4.15 -21.02 28.07
C LYS A 287 4.45 -19.55 28.20
N ILE A 288 3.61 -18.70 27.62
CA ILE A 288 3.76 -17.25 27.78
C ILE A 288 3.42 -16.89 29.24
N PRO A 289 4.35 -16.29 29.99
CA PRO A 289 4.12 -16.03 31.40
C PRO A 289 3.02 -15.01 31.66
N ALA A 290 2.29 -15.16 32.76
CA ALA A 290 1.33 -14.16 33.20
C ALA A 290 1.99 -12.78 33.34
N GLY A 291 1.31 -11.71 32.92
CA GLY A 291 1.84 -10.34 32.92
C GLY A 291 2.80 -10.01 31.78
N TRP A 292 3.29 -10.99 31.03
CA TRP A 292 4.13 -10.78 29.86
C TRP A 292 3.31 -10.77 28.58
N LYS A 293 3.73 -10.01 27.59
CA LYS A 293 3.07 -9.87 26.28
C LYS A 293 4.05 -10.17 25.14
N GLY A 294 3.58 -10.87 24.13
CA GLY A 294 4.35 -11.12 22.92
C GLY A 294 4.51 -9.83 22.09
N VAL A 295 5.73 -9.60 21.62
CA VAL A 295 6.11 -8.40 20.86
C VAL A 295 6.75 -8.71 19.52
N ASP A 296 7.20 -9.94 19.31
CA ASP A 296 7.72 -10.44 18.02
C ASP A 296 7.60 -11.98 18.00
N ILE A 297 7.74 -12.57 16.83
CA ILE A 297 7.92 -14.03 16.71
C ILE A 297 9.31 -14.44 17.19
N GLY A 298 9.42 -15.63 17.76
CA GLY A 298 10.69 -16.20 18.22
C GLY A 298 11.48 -16.90 17.11
N PRO A 299 12.74 -17.30 17.41
CA PRO A 299 13.64 -17.91 16.42
C PRO A 299 13.14 -19.26 15.88
N LYS A 300 12.47 -20.07 16.69
CA LYS A 300 11.90 -21.35 16.24
C LYS A 300 10.73 -21.14 15.27
N SER A 301 9.97 -20.07 15.48
CA SER A 301 8.90 -19.65 14.55
C SER A 301 9.47 -19.18 13.22
N VAL A 302 10.58 -18.42 13.24
CA VAL A 302 11.28 -18.00 12.02
C VAL A 302 11.78 -19.21 11.22
N GLU A 303 12.40 -20.21 11.90
CA GLU A 303 12.86 -21.42 11.25
C GLU A 303 11.70 -22.23 10.65
N ARG A 304 10.62 -22.43 11.41
CA ARG A 304 9.39 -23.08 10.94
C ARG A 304 8.81 -22.37 9.71
N PHE A 305 8.77 -21.05 9.71
CA PHE A 305 8.21 -20.27 8.61
C PHE A 305 9.13 -20.33 7.37
N ARG A 306 10.45 -20.36 7.58
CA ARG A 306 11.42 -20.62 6.50
C ARG A 306 11.15 -21.96 5.80
N ASP A 307 10.93 -23.02 6.58
CA ASP A 307 10.64 -24.33 6.03
C ASP A 307 9.32 -24.35 5.24
N VAL A 308 8.29 -23.70 5.76
CA VAL A 308 6.98 -23.57 5.07
C VAL A 308 7.12 -22.80 3.77
N LEU A 309 7.95 -21.77 3.73
CA LEU A 309 8.14 -20.92 2.54
C LEU A 309 9.08 -21.54 1.51
N LYS A 310 9.83 -22.56 1.89
CA LYS A 310 10.77 -23.25 1.00
C LYS A 310 10.05 -23.83 -0.23
N GLY A 311 10.52 -23.46 -1.40
CA GLY A 311 9.95 -23.93 -2.66
C GLY A 311 8.67 -23.20 -3.12
N ALA A 312 8.21 -22.19 -2.39
CA ALA A 312 7.09 -21.36 -2.83
C ALA A 312 7.37 -20.72 -4.20
N LYS A 313 6.34 -20.62 -5.02
CA LYS A 313 6.40 -19.93 -6.33
C LYS A 313 5.76 -18.56 -6.28
N THR A 314 4.78 -18.38 -5.40
CA THR A 314 4.15 -17.08 -5.13
C THR A 314 4.04 -16.89 -3.63
N VAL A 315 4.43 -15.72 -3.14
CA VAL A 315 4.23 -15.33 -1.73
C VAL A 315 3.68 -13.92 -1.67
N VAL A 316 2.59 -13.75 -0.93
CA VAL A 316 2.08 -12.43 -0.55
C VAL A 316 2.32 -12.22 0.93
N TRP A 317 2.88 -11.07 1.30
CA TRP A 317 3.10 -10.68 2.70
C TRP A 317 2.37 -9.37 3.01
N ASN A 318 1.53 -9.41 4.07
CA ASN A 318 0.78 -8.28 4.55
C ASN A 318 0.72 -8.21 6.08
N GLY A 319 1.38 -7.24 6.66
CA GLY A 319 1.48 -6.99 8.10
C GLY A 319 2.76 -7.56 8.74
N PRO A 320 3.42 -6.78 9.62
CA PRO A 320 4.64 -7.20 10.32
C PRO A 320 4.37 -8.33 11.31
N MET A 321 5.45 -9.07 11.64
CA MET A 321 5.38 -10.21 12.55
C MET A 321 5.51 -9.80 14.01
N GLY A 322 5.94 -8.57 14.28
CA GLY A 322 6.15 -8.01 15.61
C GLY A 322 6.06 -6.50 15.62
N VAL A 323 6.43 -5.88 16.73
CA VAL A 323 6.50 -4.43 16.93
C VAL A 323 7.79 -3.92 16.27
N PHE A 324 7.75 -3.80 14.93
CA PHE A 324 8.93 -3.49 14.10
C PHE A 324 9.42 -2.03 14.22
N GLU A 325 8.64 -1.17 14.89
CA GLU A 325 9.01 0.21 15.19
C GLU A 325 10.18 0.30 16.18
N ILE A 326 10.37 -0.74 17.00
CA ILE A 326 11.43 -0.87 18.00
C ILE A 326 12.40 -1.95 17.52
N ASP A 327 13.68 -1.60 17.33
CA ASP A 327 14.67 -2.52 16.73
C ASP A 327 14.82 -3.84 17.48
N LYS A 328 14.73 -3.78 18.83
CA LYS A 328 14.83 -4.99 19.69
C LYS A 328 13.66 -5.97 19.50
N THR A 329 12.53 -5.54 18.96
CA THR A 329 11.32 -6.33 18.75
C THR A 329 10.95 -6.45 17.26
N ALA A 330 11.93 -6.20 16.37
CA ALA A 330 11.77 -6.23 14.92
C ALA A 330 12.46 -7.44 14.26
N GLN A 331 13.20 -8.24 15.02
CA GLN A 331 14.11 -9.25 14.46
C GLN A 331 13.36 -10.36 13.72
N GLY A 332 12.21 -10.78 14.23
CA GLY A 332 11.34 -11.75 13.56
C GLY A 332 10.78 -11.20 12.24
N THR A 333 10.34 -9.93 12.24
CA THR A 333 9.88 -9.24 11.02
C THR A 333 11.01 -9.12 9.98
N PHE A 334 12.22 -8.75 10.41
CA PHE A 334 13.38 -8.63 9.51
C PHE A 334 13.86 -9.99 8.99
N ALA A 335 13.76 -11.04 9.80
CA ALA A 335 14.06 -12.41 9.35
C ALA A 335 13.10 -12.85 8.23
N ILE A 336 11.79 -12.55 8.35
CA ILE A 336 10.84 -12.80 7.27
C ILE A 336 11.18 -11.98 6.02
N ALA A 337 11.56 -10.73 6.15
CA ALA A 337 12.03 -9.91 5.02
C ALA A 337 13.24 -10.55 4.31
N GLY A 338 14.20 -11.09 5.08
CA GLY A 338 15.34 -11.85 4.55
C GLY A 338 14.91 -13.10 3.79
N ILE A 339 13.98 -13.90 4.35
CA ILE A 339 13.44 -15.09 3.69
C ILE A 339 12.74 -14.70 2.37
N MET A 340 11.97 -13.61 2.37
CA MET A 340 11.32 -13.11 1.14
C MET A 340 12.35 -12.78 0.06
N ALA A 341 13.45 -12.13 0.41
CA ALA A 341 14.54 -11.84 -0.52
C ALA A 341 15.22 -13.12 -1.05
N GLU A 342 15.47 -14.09 -0.16
CA GLU A 342 16.08 -15.38 -0.53
C GLU A 342 15.21 -16.16 -1.55
N ILE A 343 13.92 -16.29 -1.28
CA ILE A 343 13.01 -17.02 -2.18
C ILE A 343 12.78 -16.27 -3.50
N THR A 344 12.82 -14.94 -3.49
CA THR A 344 12.78 -14.13 -4.72
C THR A 344 13.99 -14.44 -5.60
N ALA A 345 15.18 -14.52 -5.00
CA ALA A 345 16.41 -14.86 -5.74
C ALA A 345 16.37 -16.27 -6.37
N THR A 346 15.52 -17.17 -5.86
CA THR A 346 15.29 -18.50 -6.45
C THR A 346 14.15 -18.54 -7.48
N GLY A 347 13.60 -17.36 -7.84
CA GLY A 347 12.59 -17.20 -8.90
C GLY A 347 11.14 -17.20 -8.43
N ALA A 348 10.88 -17.09 -7.12
CA ALA A 348 9.53 -16.86 -6.61
C ALA A 348 9.03 -15.43 -6.90
N THR A 349 7.74 -15.29 -7.16
CA THR A 349 7.09 -13.99 -7.19
C THR A 349 6.69 -13.61 -5.76
N THR A 350 7.29 -12.55 -5.23
CA THR A 350 7.06 -12.06 -3.87
C THR A 350 6.45 -10.67 -3.90
N VAL A 351 5.31 -10.51 -3.24
CA VAL A 351 4.54 -9.25 -3.23
C VAL A 351 4.33 -8.82 -1.78
N ILE A 352 4.77 -7.61 -1.47
CA ILE A 352 4.60 -7.01 -0.16
C ILE A 352 3.44 -6.00 -0.25
N GLY A 353 2.40 -6.20 0.53
CA GLY A 353 1.21 -5.33 0.56
C GLY A 353 1.00 -4.70 1.93
N GLY A 354 0.44 -3.48 1.95
CA GLY A 354 0.17 -2.73 3.16
C GLY A 354 1.32 -1.84 3.64
N GLY A 355 0.96 -0.69 4.21
CA GLY A 355 1.94 0.36 4.59
C GLY A 355 2.98 -0.11 5.61
N ASP A 356 2.54 -0.83 6.65
CA ASP A 356 3.45 -1.31 7.70
C ASP A 356 4.44 -2.36 7.19
N SER A 357 3.99 -3.24 6.29
CA SER A 357 4.87 -4.25 5.66
C SER A 357 5.88 -3.59 4.73
N ALA A 358 5.45 -2.58 3.95
CA ALA A 358 6.32 -1.80 3.08
C ALA A 358 7.38 -1.07 3.92
N ALA A 359 6.98 -0.41 5.02
CA ALA A 359 7.92 0.25 5.92
C ALA A 359 8.87 -0.75 6.60
N ALA A 360 8.40 -1.94 6.96
CA ALA A 360 9.22 -2.97 7.59
C ALA A 360 10.29 -3.52 6.64
N ILE A 361 9.93 -3.81 5.38
CA ILE A 361 10.89 -4.34 4.40
C ILE A 361 11.91 -3.29 3.95
N GLU A 362 11.51 -2.01 3.86
CA GLU A 362 12.42 -0.88 3.64
C GLU A 362 13.42 -0.76 4.81
N LYS A 363 12.92 -0.77 6.06
CA LYS A 363 13.76 -0.71 7.26
C LYS A 363 14.74 -1.90 7.35
N ALA A 364 14.34 -3.07 6.86
CA ALA A 364 15.20 -4.25 6.75
C ALA A 364 16.23 -4.16 5.60
N GLY A 365 16.15 -3.16 4.71
CA GLY A 365 17.06 -3.02 3.55
C GLY A 365 16.84 -4.09 2.47
N MET A 366 15.61 -4.65 2.38
CA MET A 366 15.28 -5.76 1.47
C MET A 366 14.28 -5.37 0.37
N ALA A 367 13.83 -4.13 0.31
CA ALA A 367 12.79 -3.69 -0.64
C ALA A 367 13.16 -3.95 -2.11
N GLU A 368 14.42 -3.71 -2.49
CA GLU A 368 14.92 -3.94 -3.86
C GLU A 368 15.19 -5.43 -4.17
N LYS A 369 15.09 -6.31 -3.16
CA LYS A 369 15.37 -7.75 -3.30
C LYS A 369 14.11 -8.61 -3.41
N VAL A 370 12.93 -7.99 -3.47
CA VAL A 370 11.63 -8.65 -3.67
C VAL A 370 11.03 -8.24 -5.00
N SER A 371 10.06 -9.02 -5.50
CA SER A 371 9.48 -8.76 -6.82
C SER A 371 8.69 -7.46 -6.86
N HIS A 372 7.94 -7.15 -5.79
CA HIS A 372 7.13 -5.94 -5.72
C HIS A 372 6.81 -5.53 -4.27
N VAL A 373 7.05 -4.25 -3.96
CA VAL A 373 6.54 -3.59 -2.76
C VAL A 373 5.43 -2.65 -3.19
N SER A 374 4.19 -2.96 -2.78
CA SER A 374 3.04 -2.16 -3.18
C SER A 374 3.01 -0.83 -2.44
N THR A 375 2.80 0.24 -3.20
CA THR A 375 2.59 1.59 -2.66
C THR A 375 1.13 1.86 -2.27
N GLY A 376 0.25 0.88 -2.54
CA GLY A 376 -1.21 1.05 -2.47
C GLY A 376 -1.80 1.06 -1.07
N GLY A 377 -1.10 0.62 -0.03
CA GLY A 377 -1.62 0.62 1.34
C GLY A 377 -2.99 -0.08 1.45
N GLY A 378 -4.04 0.68 1.77
CA GLY A 378 -5.41 0.18 1.86
C GLY A 378 -5.96 -0.38 0.54
N ALA A 379 -5.60 0.23 -0.59
CA ALA A 379 -6.04 -0.24 -1.91
C ALA A 379 -5.48 -1.64 -2.22
N SER A 380 -4.24 -1.93 -1.84
CA SER A 380 -3.65 -3.27 -2.00
C SER A 380 -4.39 -4.32 -1.18
N LEU A 381 -4.78 -3.97 0.06
CA LEU A 381 -5.57 -4.83 0.92
C LEU A 381 -6.91 -5.16 0.30
N GLU A 382 -7.68 -4.15 -0.07
CA GLU A 382 -9.00 -4.31 -0.68
C GLU A 382 -8.92 -5.09 -2.00
N PHE A 383 -7.85 -4.91 -2.78
CA PHE A 383 -7.62 -5.69 -3.99
C PHE A 383 -7.38 -7.17 -3.68
N ILE A 384 -6.55 -7.49 -2.66
CA ILE A 384 -6.28 -8.86 -2.20
C ILE A 384 -7.55 -9.49 -1.58
N GLU A 385 -8.41 -8.69 -0.96
CA GLU A 385 -9.75 -9.09 -0.50
C GLU A 385 -10.70 -9.45 -1.66
N GLY A 386 -10.31 -9.18 -2.91
CA GLY A 386 -11.12 -9.42 -4.10
C GLY A 386 -12.14 -8.33 -4.40
N LYS A 387 -12.03 -7.19 -3.74
CA LYS A 387 -12.91 -6.04 -3.99
C LYS A 387 -12.59 -5.35 -5.32
N THR A 388 -13.60 -4.88 -6.00
CA THR A 388 -13.42 -4.02 -7.17
C THR A 388 -13.02 -2.63 -6.73
N LEU A 389 -11.87 -2.16 -7.20
CA LEU A 389 -11.40 -0.80 -6.91
C LEU A 389 -12.04 0.21 -7.88
N PRO A 390 -12.82 1.20 -7.37
CA PRO A 390 -13.53 2.14 -8.24
C PRO A 390 -12.63 2.89 -9.22
N GLY A 391 -11.47 3.37 -8.75
CA GLY A 391 -10.51 4.10 -9.59
C GLY A 391 -9.83 3.24 -10.66
N VAL A 392 -9.86 1.90 -10.53
CA VAL A 392 -9.44 0.95 -11.57
C VAL A 392 -10.61 0.64 -12.49
N ALA A 393 -11.79 0.34 -11.93
CA ALA A 393 -12.99 0.00 -12.70
C ALA A 393 -13.37 1.09 -13.70
N ALA A 394 -13.18 2.37 -13.30
CA ALA A 394 -13.49 3.53 -14.12
C ALA A 394 -12.54 3.75 -15.32
N LEU A 395 -11.38 3.09 -15.36
CA LEU A 395 -10.48 3.14 -16.52
C LEU A 395 -11.05 2.34 -17.69
N THR A 396 -10.74 2.79 -18.90
CA THR A 396 -11.18 2.16 -20.15
C THR A 396 -10.57 0.76 -20.29
N ASP A 397 -11.39 -0.23 -20.62
CA ASP A 397 -10.92 -1.57 -20.94
C ASP A 397 -10.23 -1.61 -22.32
N LYS A 398 -9.23 -2.50 -22.45
CA LYS A 398 -8.46 -2.71 -23.69
C LYS A 398 -9.05 -3.85 -24.51
#